data_2fa0acadc0b6e7630451fe00003088b3
#
_entry.id   2fa0acadc0b6e7630451fe00003088b3
#
_cell.length_a   1.000
_cell.length_b   1.000
_cell.length_c   1.000
_cell.angle_alpha   90.00
_cell.angle_beta   90.00
_cell.angle_gamma   90.00
#
_symmetry.space_group_name_H-M   'P 1'
#
loop_
_entity.id
_entity.type
_entity.pdbx_description
1 polymer ?
#
loop_
_entity_poly.entity_id
_entity_poly.type
_entity_poly.pdbx_seq_one_letter_code
_entity_poly.pdbx_strand_id
1 'polypeptide(L)'
;MGLEIVEEEVNGGSPLPLLSLNHVSFVCRSVSRSVKFYEEVLGFVSVKRPSSFNFHGAWLFNYGVGIHLLQCNSPDDVPKKKGVINPKDNHISFQCSNVEVLKHKLEEMGIEYVTALVEDSGIQVNQFFFHDPDGYMVEICNCENLPVLPLSSCPLKFPYPKDPILSSLYGGNGLPKFQFRSCAAEAEGVFMETLVTDMMDISF
;
A
#
# COMPACT_ATOMS: atom_id res chain seq x y z
N MET A 1 -12.95 12.84 47.40
CA MET A 1 -11.71 12.86 46.61
C MET A 1 -12.11 13.02 45.17
N GLY A 2 -12.02 14.25 44.65
CA GLY A 2 -12.31 14.53 43.23
C GLY A 2 -11.09 14.15 42.39
N LEU A 3 -11.32 13.41 41.34
CA LEU A 3 -10.32 13.22 40.29
C LEU A 3 -10.28 14.52 39.49
N GLU A 4 -9.21 15.27 39.63
CA GLU A 4 -8.89 16.38 38.76
C GLU A 4 -8.46 15.80 37.41
N ILE A 5 -9.33 15.91 36.41
CA ILE A 5 -8.98 15.61 35.03
C ILE A 5 -8.16 16.82 34.56
N VAL A 6 -6.86 16.67 34.51
CA VAL A 6 -5.99 17.61 33.81
C VAL A 6 -6.24 17.42 32.33
N GLU A 7 -7.06 18.28 31.71
CA GLU A 7 -7.10 18.44 30.28
C GLU A 7 -5.77 19.06 29.85
N GLU A 8 -4.82 18.20 29.38
CA GLU A 8 -3.70 18.70 28.60
C GLU A 8 -4.26 19.33 27.33
N GLU A 9 -4.22 20.65 27.25
CA GLU A 9 -4.41 21.35 25.98
C GLU A 9 -3.40 20.78 24.98
N VAL A 10 -3.86 19.94 24.06
CA VAL A 10 -3.10 19.51 22.89
C VAL A 10 -2.89 20.74 22.04
N ASN A 11 -1.76 21.40 22.29
CA ASN A 11 -1.33 22.58 21.59
C ASN A 11 -1.26 22.28 20.08
N GLY A 12 -2.08 22.96 19.29
CA GLY A 12 -2.38 22.61 17.91
C GLY A 12 -1.14 22.50 17.05
N GLY A 13 -0.99 21.36 16.33
CA GLY A 13 -0.36 21.39 15.05
C GLY A 13 0.79 20.42 14.74
N SER A 14 1.32 19.65 15.69
CA SER A 14 2.27 18.60 15.28
C SER A 14 1.55 17.30 14.94
N PRO A 15 1.79 16.71 13.75
CA PRO A 15 1.23 15.41 13.42
C PRO A 15 1.73 14.34 14.39
N LEU A 16 0.98 13.24 14.52
CA LEU A 16 1.39 12.09 15.31
C LEU A 16 2.84 11.66 14.97
N PRO A 17 3.62 11.17 15.93
CA PRO A 17 5.03 10.80 15.73
C PRO A 17 5.16 9.45 15.00
N LEU A 18 4.54 9.35 13.83
CA LEU A 18 4.58 8.16 13.00
C LEU A 18 5.92 8.02 12.29
N LEU A 19 6.43 6.79 12.18
CA LEU A 19 7.68 6.46 11.49
C LEU A 19 7.41 5.86 10.11
N SER A 20 6.55 4.83 10.04
CA SER A 20 6.25 4.10 8.81
C SER A 20 4.98 3.29 8.98
N LEU A 21 4.45 2.76 7.88
CA LEU A 21 3.46 1.69 7.93
C LEU A 21 4.14 0.42 8.49
N ASN A 22 3.56 -0.16 9.55
CA ASN A 22 4.11 -1.36 10.17
C ASN A 22 3.50 -2.63 9.56
N HIS A 23 2.17 -2.73 9.55
CA HIS A 23 1.45 -3.87 8.99
C HIS A 23 0.03 -3.51 8.55
N VAL A 24 -0.54 -4.39 7.75
CA VAL A 24 -1.97 -4.43 7.42
C VAL A 24 -2.54 -5.73 7.96
N SER A 25 -3.75 -5.67 8.52
CA SER A 25 -4.42 -6.84 9.12
C SER A 25 -5.67 -7.19 8.34
N PHE A 26 -5.82 -8.48 7.99
CA PHE A 26 -6.96 -9.01 7.25
C PHE A 26 -7.63 -10.14 8.02
N VAL A 27 -8.95 -10.06 8.12
CA VAL A 27 -9.76 -11.18 8.61
C VAL A 27 -10.01 -12.14 7.45
N CYS A 28 -9.74 -13.44 7.63
CA CYS A 28 -9.84 -14.45 6.58
C CYS A 28 -10.66 -15.67 6.99
N ARG A 29 -11.30 -16.31 6.01
CA ARG A 29 -12.10 -17.54 6.22
C ARG A 29 -11.21 -18.73 6.54
N SER A 30 -9.99 -18.73 6.00
CA SER A 30 -9.01 -19.78 6.22
C SER A 30 -7.60 -19.21 6.23
N VAL A 31 -6.99 -19.14 7.42
CA VAL A 31 -5.61 -18.64 7.58
C VAL A 31 -4.64 -19.38 6.66
N SER A 32 -4.73 -20.72 6.60
CA SER A 32 -3.81 -21.52 5.78
C SER A 32 -3.92 -21.23 4.28
N ARG A 33 -5.15 -20.98 3.78
CA ARG A 33 -5.39 -20.63 2.38
C ARG A 33 -4.84 -19.24 2.05
N SER A 34 -5.06 -18.29 2.95
CA SER A 34 -4.56 -16.93 2.76
C SER A 34 -3.05 -16.88 2.89
N VAL A 35 -2.43 -17.61 3.86
CA VAL A 35 -0.97 -17.76 3.95
C VAL A 35 -0.41 -18.23 2.60
N LYS A 36 -0.94 -19.32 2.07
CA LYS A 36 -0.49 -19.87 0.79
C LYS A 36 -0.54 -18.82 -0.34
N PHE A 37 -1.62 -18.06 -0.42
CA PHE A 37 -1.77 -17.01 -1.43
C PHE A 37 -0.70 -15.90 -1.25
N TYR A 38 -0.56 -15.36 -0.04
CA TYR A 38 0.40 -14.29 0.21
C TYR A 38 1.86 -14.76 0.03
N GLU A 39 2.17 -16.02 0.29
CA GLU A 39 3.50 -16.60 0.04
C GLU A 39 3.75 -16.89 -1.44
N GLU A 40 2.85 -17.61 -2.11
CA GLU A 40 3.09 -18.10 -3.47
C GLU A 40 2.83 -17.03 -4.54
N VAL A 41 1.86 -16.12 -4.32
CA VAL A 41 1.50 -15.09 -5.31
C VAL A 41 2.25 -13.79 -5.05
N LEU A 42 2.31 -13.34 -3.79
CA LEU A 42 2.88 -12.04 -3.44
C LEU A 42 4.29 -12.13 -2.85
N GLY A 43 4.81 -13.34 -2.60
CA GLY A 43 6.19 -13.53 -2.13
C GLY A 43 6.43 -13.12 -0.68
N PHE A 44 5.40 -13.08 0.16
CA PHE A 44 5.57 -12.87 1.58
C PHE A 44 6.19 -14.11 2.24
N VAL A 45 6.74 -13.93 3.43
CA VAL A 45 7.35 -15.00 4.22
C VAL A 45 6.69 -15.04 5.58
N SER A 46 6.26 -16.23 6.00
CA SER A 46 5.72 -16.44 7.35
C SER A 46 6.78 -16.17 8.42
N VAL A 47 6.42 -15.37 9.41
CA VAL A 47 7.28 -14.99 10.53
C VAL A 47 6.69 -15.46 11.86
N LYS A 48 7.56 -15.57 12.89
CA LYS A 48 7.14 -15.98 14.21
C LYS A 48 6.11 -15.02 14.79
N ARG A 49 4.93 -15.54 15.12
CA ARG A 49 3.87 -14.84 15.83
C ARG A 49 4.04 -15.07 17.34
N PRO A 50 3.86 -14.04 18.20
CA PRO A 50 3.87 -14.24 19.65
C PRO A 50 2.82 -15.26 20.09
N SER A 51 3.21 -16.17 21.02
CA SER A 51 2.34 -17.23 21.53
C SER A 51 1.26 -16.73 22.51
N SER A 52 1.36 -15.49 22.97
CA SER A 52 0.36 -14.85 23.86
C SER A 52 -0.99 -14.55 23.21
N PHE A 53 -1.06 -14.56 21.88
CA PHE A 53 -2.32 -14.39 21.18
C PHE A 53 -3.15 -15.68 21.25
N ASN A 54 -4.35 -15.58 21.82
CA ASN A 54 -5.28 -16.70 22.05
C ASN A 54 -6.27 -16.96 20.91
N PHE A 55 -6.02 -16.41 19.72
CA PHE A 55 -6.83 -16.61 18.52
C PHE A 55 -5.96 -17.17 17.38
N HIS A 56 -6.59 -17.86 16.43
CA HIS A 56 -5.89 -18.41 15.28
C HIS A 56 -5.53 -17.32 14.27
N GLY A 57 -4.29 -17.35 13.77
CA GLY A 57 -3.80 -16.36 12.81
C GLY A 57 -2.35 -16.63 12.40
N ALA A 58 -1.87 -15.90 11.43
CA ALA A 58 -0.49 -15.98 10.95
C ALA A 58 0.05 -14.55 10.72
N TRP A 59 1.35 -14.41 10.86
CA TRP A 59 2.08 -13.19 10.51
C TRP A 59 3.03 -13.48 9.37
N LEU A 60 3.00 -12.61 8.39
CA LEU A 60 3.90 -12.65 7.25
C LEU A 60 4.60 -11.30 7.14
N PHE A 61 5.79 -11.30 6.53
CA PHE A 61 6.56 -10.08 6.34
C PHE A 61 7.30 -10.13 5.01
N ASN A 62 7.26 -9.06 4.28
CA ASN A 62 8.16 -8.74 3.16
C ASN A 62 7.99 -7.26 2.75
N TYR A 63 8.85 -6.75 1.88
CA TYR A 63 8.76 -5.38 1.31
C TYR A 63 8.66 -4.26 2.36
N GLY A 64 9.18 -4.49 3.58
CA GLY A 64 9.13 -3.52 4.67
C GLY A 64 7.78 -3.41 5.38
N VAL A 65 6.82 -4.29 5.10
CA VAL A 65 5.48 -4.29 5.70
C VAL A 65 5.08 -5.69 6.16
N GLY A 66 4.35 -5.76 7.28
CA GLY A 66 3.74 -6.98 7.78
C GLY A 66 2.34 -7.21 7.21
N ILE A 67 1.97 -8.46 6.99
CA ILE A 67 0.60 -8.90 6.78
C ILE A 67 0.19 -9.77 7.95
N HIS A 68 -0.86 -9.36 8.68
CA HIS A 68 -1.43 -10.14 9.77
C HIS A 68 -2.75 -10.76 9.31
N LEU A 69 -2.80 -12.08 9.29
CA LEU A 69 -3.99 -12.85 8.92
C LEU A 69 -4.68 -13.35 10.18
N LEU A 70 -5.96 -13.07 10.31
CA LEU A 70 -6.77 -13.37 11.48
C LEU A 70 -7.93 -14.28 11.05
N GLN A 71 -8.09 -15.44 11.74
CA GLN A 71 -9.25 -16.31 11.48
C GLN A 71 -10.53 -15.57 11.83
N CYS A 72 -11.50 -15.55 10.92
CA CYS A 72 -12.84 -15.01 11.20
C CYS A 72 -13.57 -15.84 12.24
N ASN A 73 -14.43 -15.19 13.02
CA ASN A 73 -15.35 -15.86 13.93
C ASN A 73 -16.66 -16.23 13.20
N SER A 74 -17.03 -15.41 12.21
CA SER A 74 -18.20 -15.63 11.35
C SER A 74 -17.82 -15.40 9.88
N PRO A 75 -18.43 -16.12 8.94
CA PRO A 75 -18.28 -15.84 7.51
C PRO A 75 -18.68 -14.41 7.10
N ASP A 76 -19.50 -13.75 7.90
CA ASP A 76 -19.96 -12.37 7.67
C ASP A 76 -18.90 -11.32 8.07
N ASP A 77 -17.86 -11.71 8.83
CA ASP A 77 -16.76 -10.83 9.21
C ASP A 77 -15.81 -10.55 8.03
N VAL A 78 -15.94 -11.28 6.93
CA VAL A 78 -15.08 -11.21 5.76
C VAL A 78 -15.85 -10.58 4.60
N PRO A 79 -15.20 -9.78 3.73
CA PRO A 79 -15.88 -9.19 2.58
C PRO A 79 -16.67 -10.22 1.79
N LYS A 80 -17.90 -9.87 1.39
CA LYS A 80 -18.62 -10.69 0.43
C LYS A 80 -17.85 -10.64 -0.88
N LYS A 81 -17.49 -11.81 -1.41
CA LYS A 81 -16.79 -11.90 -2.70
C LYS A 81 -17.65 -11.22 -3.75
N LYS A 82 -17.19 -10.09 -4.25
CA LYS A 82 -17.79 -9.39 -5.37
C LYS A 82 -17.46 -10.17 -6.64
N GLY A 83 -18.46 -10.40 -7.49
CA GLY A 83 -18.24 -11.08 -8.78
C GLY A 83 -17.48 -10.24 -9.79
N VAL A 84 -17.30 -8.95 -9.52
CA VAL A 84 -16.63 -7.99 -10.41
C VAL A 84 -15.50 -7.32 -9.65
N ILE A 85 -14.34 -7.24 -10.29
CA ILE A 85 -13.19 -6.49 -9.79
C ILE A 85 -13.42 -5.01 -10.10
N ASN A 86 -13.55 -4.17 -9.07
CA ASN A 86 -13.72 -2.73 -9.22
C ASN A 86 -12.47 -2.00 -8.69
N PRO A 87 -11.65 -1.37 -9.54
CA PRO A 87 -10.44 -0.64 -9.12
C PRO A 87 -10.66 0.43 -8.05
N LYS A 88 -11.89 0.92 -7.88
CA LYS A 88 -12.25 1.92 -6.86
C LYS A 88 -12.51 1.33 -5.47
N ASP A 89 -12.52 0.01 -5.33
CA ASP A 89 -12.65 -0.61 -4.01
C ASP A 89 -11.38 -0.40 -3.18
N ASN A 90 -11.53 -0.42 -1.85
CA ASN A 90 -10.37 -0.32 -0.95
C ASN A 90 -9.37 -1.44 -1.24
N HIS A 91 -8.11 -1.08 -1.41
CA HIS A 91 -7.05 -2.02 -1.80
C HIS A 91 -5.73 -1.75 -1.09
N ILE A 92 -4.86 -2.74 -1.08
CA ILE A 92 -3.44 -2.61 -0.77
C ILE A 92 -2.67 -2.64 -2.08
N SER A 93 -1.75 -1.71 -2.27
CA SER A 93 -0.99 -1.58 -3.52
C SER A 93 0.48 -1.94 -3.32
N PHE A 94 1.04 -2.65 -4.29
CA PHE A 94 2.45 -3.02 -4.37
C PHE A 94 3.08 -2.46 -5.64
N GLN A 95 4.30 -1.98 -5.50
CA GLN A 95 5.12 -1.51 -6.60
C GLN A 95 5.71 -2.70 -7.36
N CYS A 96 5.71 -2.65 -8.70
CA CYS A 96 6.43 -3.61 -9.51
C CYS A 96 7.32 -2.92 -10.54
N SER A 97 8.45 -3.56 -10.87
CA SER A 97 9.43 -3.04 -11.82
C SER A 97 9.19 -3.51 -13.26
N ASN A 98 8.37 -4.54 -13.45
CA ASN A 98 8.14 -5.13 -14.78
C ASN A 98 6.70 -5.65 -14.92
N VAL A 99 5.86 -4.85 -15.54
CA VAL A 99 4.44 -5.13 -15.72
C VAL A 99 4.17 -6.29 -16.69
N GLU A 100 5.04 -6.52 -17.67
CA GLU A 100 4.88 -7.62 -18.63
C GLU A 100 5.13 -8.98 -17.94
N VAL A 101 6.18 -9.06 -17.12
CA VAL A 101 6.45 -10.26 -16.31
C VAL A 101 5.31 -10.49 -15.31
N LEU A 102 4.79 -9.43 -14.69
CA LEU A 102 3.65 -9.52 -13.79
C LEU A 102 2.44 -10.12 -14.49
N LYS A 103 2.06 -9.57 -15.64
CA LYS A 103 0.92 -10.02 -16.44
C LYS A 103 1.03 -11.50 -16.79
N HIS A 104 2.19 -11.92 -17.30
CA HIS A 104 2.45 -13.31 -17.64
C HIS A 104 2.29 -14.25 -16.43
N LYS A 105 2.82 -13.85 -15.27
CA LYS A 105 2.68 -14.64 -14.04
C LYS A 105 1.24 -14.76 -13.56
N LEU A 106 0.46 -13.68 -13.60
CA LEU A 106 -0.96 -13.74 -13.23
C LEU A 106 -1.74 -14.68 -14.15
N GLU A 107 -1.45 -14.66 -15.45
CA GLU A 107 -2.04 -15.55 -16.44
C GLU A 107 -1.65 -17.01 -16.21
N GLU A 108 -0.36 -17.30 -15.95
CA GLU A 108 0.14 -18.65 -15.61
C GLU A 108 -0.51 -19.21 -14.34
N MET A 109 -0.73 -18.36 -13.35
CA MET A 109 -1.38 -18.74 -12.09
C MET A 109 -2.91 -18.84 -12.21
N GLY A 110 -3.49 -18.46 -13.36
CA GLY A 110 -4.94 -18.42 -13.56
C GLY A 110 -5.66 -17.42 -12.65
N ILE A 111 -4.99 -16.32 -12.29
CA ILE A 111 -5.56 -15.26 -11.46
C ILE A 111 -6.31 -14.30 -12.35
N GLU A 112 -7.62 -14.15 -12.11
CA GLU A 112 -8.45 -13.16 -12.77
C GLU A 112 -8.07 -11.75 -12.32
N TYR A 113 -7.85 -10.83 -13.26
CA TYR A 113 -7.49 -9.46 -12.98
C TYR A 113 -8.12 -8.48 -13.95
N VAL A 114 -8.19 -7.22 -13.59
CA VAL A 114 -8.48 -6.10 -14.50
C VAL A 114 -7.30 -5.14 -14.51
N THR A 115 -7.16 -4.39 -15.58
CA THR A 115 -6.10 -3.39 -15.74
C THR A 115 -6.69 -1.99 -15.86
N ALA A 116 -5.95 -1.01 -15.37
CA ALA A 116 -6.17 0.39 -15.66
C ALA A 116 -4.86 1.03 -16.13
N LEU A 117 -4.97 1.99 -17.04
CA LEU A 117 -3.86 2.80 -17.51
C LEU A 117 -4.10 4.24 -17.06
N VAL A 118 -3.13 4.78 -16.34
CA VAL A 118 -3.10 6.21 -15.97
C VAL A 118 -1.99 6.87 -16.77
N GLU A 119 -2.28 8.02 -17.36
CA GLU A 119 -1.30 8.81 -18.08
C GLU A 119 -1.28 10.23 -17.52
N ASP A 120 -0.10 10.70 -17.16
CA ASP A 120 0.13 12.07 -16.75
C ASP A 120 1.43 12.60 -17.37
N SER A 121 1.33 13.72 -18.10
CA SER A 121 2.48 14.41 -18.70
C SER A 121 3.40 13.48 -19.53
N GLY A 122 2.82 12.49 -20.22
CA GLY A 122 3.55 11.50 -21.03
C GLY A 122 4.14 10.35 -20.21
N ILE A 123 3.89 10.29 -18.91
CA ILE A 123 4.26 9.17 -18.05
C ILE A 123 3.06 8.22 -17.98
N GLN A 124 3.28 6.95 -18.30
CA GLN A 124 2.25 5.92 -18.24
C GLN A 124 2.45 5.02 -17.01
N VAL A 125 1.37 4.79 -16.29
CA VAL A 125 1.30 3.87 -15.16
C VAL A 125 0.27 2.79 -15.44
N ASN A 126 0.72 1.55 -15.43
CA ASN A 126 -0.14 0.38 -15.54
C ASN A 126 -0.49 -0.11 -14.13
N GLN A 127 -1.77 -0.37 -13.92
CA GLN A 127 -2.31 -0.87 -12.66
C GLN A 127 -3.02 -2.19 -12.93
N PHE A 128 -2.80 -3.19 -12.07
CA PHE A 128 -3.41 -4.53 -12.13
C PHE A 128 -4.14 -4.77 -10.83
N PHE A 129 -5.42 -5.10 -10.91
CA PHE A 129 -6.28 -5.31 -9.75
C PHE A 129 -6.82 -6.73 -9.73
N PHE A 130 -6.71 -7.40 -8.61
CA PHE A 130 -7.25 -8.74 -8.41
C PHE A 130 -7.61 -8.97 -6.94
N HIS A 131 -8.32 -10.06 -6.65
CA HIS A 131 -8.73 -10.38 -5.30
C HIS A 131 -7.83 -11.45 -4.67
N ASP A 132 -7.60 -11.30 -3.38
CA ASP A 132 -7.11 -12.39 -2.55
C ASP A 132 -8.18 -13.47 -2.35
N PRO A 133 -7.89 -14.62 -1.68
CA PRO A 133 -8.86 -15.68 -1.47
C PRO A 133 -10.14 -15.26 -0.73
N ASP A 134 -10.09 -14.18 0.05
CA ASP A 134 -11.18 -13.68 0.86
C ASP A 134 -11.94 -12.51 0.23
N GLY A 135 -11.45 -11.99 -0.89
CA GLY A 135 -12.07 -10.91 -1.64
C GLY A 135 -11.53 -9.52 -1.30
N TYR A 136 -10.40 -9.45 -0.59
CA TYR A 136 -9.68 -8.20 -0.44
C TYR A 136 -8.97 -7.85 -1.74
N MET A 137 -9.06 -6.58 -2.12
CA MET A 137 -8.46 -6.10 -3.34
C MET A 137 -6.96 -5.90 -3.17
N VAL A 138 -6.21 -6.39 -4.14
CA VAL A 138 -4.77 -6.16 -4.31
C VAL A 138 -4.57 -5.42 -5.61
N GLU A 139 -3.80 -4.34 -5.54
CA GLU A 139 -3.27 -3.64 -6.70
C GLU A 139 -1.79 -3.92 -6.84
N ILE A 140 -1.32 -4.09 -8.08
CA ILE A 140 0.11 -4.03 -8.40
C ILE A 140 0.29 -3.01 -9.52
N CYS A 141 1.21 -2.07 -9.35
CA CYS A 141 1.42 -1.01 -10.32
C CYS A 141 2.92 -0.68 -10.49
N ASN A 142 3.23 0.13 -11.50
CA ASN A 142 4.52 0.80 -11.65
C ASN A 142 4.41 2.30 -11.31
N CYS A 143 3.70 2.63 -10.25
CA CYS A 143 3.38 3.99 -9.82
C CYS A 143 4.62 4.82 -9.45
N GLU A 144 5.78 4.20 -9.21
CA GLU A 144 7.06 4.90 -9.00
C GLU A 144 7.51 5.75 -10.19
N ASN A 145 6.92 5.51 -11.37
CA ASN A 145 7.18 6.34 -12.54
C ASN A 145 6.62 7.76 -12.37
N LEU A 146 5.59 7.95 -11.54
CA LEU A 146 5.03 9.26 -11.25
C LEU A 146 5.81 9.96 -10.13
N PRO A 147 6.13 11.24 -10.28
CA PRO A 147 6.78 12.01 -9.22
C PRO A 147 5.83 12.24 -8.04
N VAL A 148 6.33 12.05 -6.82
CA VAL A 148 5.58 12.41 -5.61
C VAL A 148 5.76 13.91 -5.37
N LEU A 149 4.78 14.73 -5.79
CA LEU A 149 4.81 16.18 -5.67
C LEU A 149 3.89 16.63 -4.53
N PRO A 150 4.42 17.19 -3.42
CA PRO A 150 3.58 17.71 -2.37
C PRO A 150 2.84 18.97 -2.84
N LEU A 151 1.53 19.05 -2.58
CA LEU A 151 0.70 20.22 -2.85
C LEU A 151 0.72 21.24 -1.71
N SER A 152 1.46 20.95 -0.63
CA SER A 152 1.60 21.84 0.53
C SER A 152 3.06 22.04 0.90
N SER A 153 3.34 23.05 1.73
CA SER A 153 4.67 23.31 2.28
C SER A 153 5.09 22.33 3.37
N CYS A 154 4.23 21.38 3.75
CA CYS A 154 4.57 20.38 4.75
C CYS A 154 5.63 19.42 4.21
N PRO A 155 6.74 19.19 4.93
CA PRO A 155 7.79 18.29 4.49
C PRO A 155 7.30 16.84 4.47
N LEU A 156 7.59 16.13 3.38
CA LEU A 156 7.39 14.68 3.31
C LEU A 156 8.35 13.98 4.27
N LYS A 157 7.82 13.02 5.03
CA LYS A 157 8.63 12.14 5.88
C LYS A 157 8.94 10.86 5.12
N PHE A 158 10.19 10.64 4.79
CA PHE A 158 10.65 9.38 4.22
C PHE A 158 11.19 8.48 5.34
N PRO A 159 10.92 7.17 5.31
CA PRO A 159 11.56 6.23 6.20
C PRO A 159 13.05 6.15 5.84
N TYR A 160 13.90 6.89 6.55
CA TYR A 160 15.34 6.72 6.43
C TYR A 160 15.77 5.52 7.29
N PRO A 161 16.56 4.59 6.75
CA PRO A 161 17.30 3.67 7.59
C PRO A 161 18.28 4.50 8.42
N LYS A 162 18.00 4.63 9.72
CA LYS A 162 18.93 5.24 10.68
C LYS A 162 20.18 4.39 10.92
N ASP A 163 20.28 3.24 10.27
CA ASP A 163 21.35 2.28 10.49
C ASP A 163 22.39 2.40 9.37
N PRO A 164 23.63 2.85 9.67
CA PRO A 164 24.72 2.94 8.68
C PRO A 164 25.03 1.59 8.01
N ILE A 165 24.71 0.47 8.66
CA ILE A 165 24.91 -0.88 8.14
C ILE A 165 23.89 -1.22 7.05
N LEU A 166 22.62 -0.77 7.21
CA LEU A 166 21.60 -0.98 6.19
C LEU A 166 21.83 -0.12 4.94
N SER A 167 22.36 1.09 5.09
CA SER A 167 22.74 1.96 3.97
C SER A 167 23.85 1.36 3.12
N SER A 168 24.74 0.55 3.72
CA SER A 168 25.80 -0.16 3.02
C SER A 168 25.30 -1.38 2.24
N LEU A 169 24.22 -2.03 2.68
CA LEU A 169 23.61 -3.17 1.98
C LEU A 169 22.73 -2.76 0.81
N TYR A 170 22.15 -1.54 0.84
CA TYR A 170 21.34 -0.98 -0.24
C TYR A 170 22.07 0.07 -1.10
N GLY A 171 23.35 0.32 -0.82
CA GLY A 171 24.21 1.30 -1.49
C GLY A 171 24.81 0.87 -2.83
N GLY A 172 24.20 -0.10 -3.53
CA GLY A 172 24.53 -0.44 -4.91
C GLY A 172 23.66 0.37 -5.89
N ASN A 173 24.20 1.42 -6.47
CA ASN A 173 23.81 2.10 -7.72
C ASN A 173 22.36 1.98 -8.16
N GLY A 174 21.43 2.63 -7.47
CA GLY A 174 20.01 2.59 -7.84
C GLY A 174 19.07 3.36 -6.92
N LEU A 175 19.54 4.41 -6.25
CA LEU A 175 18.59 5.35 -5.62
C LEU A 175 17.87 6.12 -6.72
N PRO A 176 16.51 6.17 -6.71
CA PRO A 176 15.78 7.08 -7.57
C PRO A 176 16.30 8.50 -7.31
N LYS A 177 16.72 9.18 -8.37
CA LYS A 177 17.14 10.58 -8.29
C LYS A 177 15.93 11.44 -8.00
N PHE A 178 15.57 11.57 -6.74
CA PHE A 178 14.63 12.60 -6.30
C PHE A 178 15.35 13.94 -6.44
N GLN A 179 15.13 14.63 -7.54
CA GLN A 179 15.57 16.00 -7.70
C GLN A 179 14.69 16.88 -6.82
N PHE A 180 15.18 17.24 -5.64
CA PHE A 180 14.63 18.33 -4.87
C PHE A 180 14.81 19.63 -5.66
N ARG A 181 13.78 20.08 -6.36
CA ARG A 181 13.68 21.49 -6.73
C ARG A 181 13.17 22.22 -5.49
N SER A 182 13.97 23.14 -4.99
CA SER A 182 13.57 24.16 -4.04
C SER A 182 12.30 24.82 -4.58
N CYS A 183 11.16 24.66 -3.90
CA CYS A 183 9.95 25.41 -4.21
C CYS A 183 10.12 26.83 -3.74
N ALA A 184 10.75 27.67 -4.58
CA ALA A 184 10.55 29.11 -4.52
C ALA A 184 9.21 29.40 -5.22
N ALA A 185 8.38 30.18 -4.54
CA ALA A 185 7.06 30.64 -4.96
C ALA A 185 6.97 30.95 -6.46
N GLU A 186 6.01 30.29 -7.12
CA GLU A 186 5.22 30.76 -8.27
C GLU A 186 4.61 29.56 -9.00
N ALA A 187 3.45 29.13 -8.58
CA ALA A 187 2.44 28.43 -9.39
C ALA A 187 1.12 28.25 -8.59
N GLU A 188 0.54 29.35 -8.18
CA GLU A 188 -0.89 29.35 -7.85
C GLU A 188 -1.66 29.47 -9.17
N GLY A 189 -2.52 28.51 -9.48
CA GLY A 189 -3.68 28.78 -10.29
C GLY A 189 -4.07 27.84 -11.43
N VAL A 190 -3.29 26.80 -11.81
CA VAL A 190 -3.65 26.04 -13.02
C VAL A 190 -3.80 24.52 -12.79
N PHE A 191 -3.40 23.99 -11.65
CA PHE A 191 -3.28 22.52 -11.48
C PHE A 191 -4.49 21.82 -10.83
N MET A 192 -5.46 22.57 -10.27
CA MET A 192 -6.60 21.97 -9.55
C MET A 192 -7.73 21.46 -10.45
N GLU A 193 -7.84 21.93 -11.69
CA GLU A 193 -8.93 21.51 -12.57
C GLU A 193 -8.63 20.21 -13.34
N THR A 194 -7.37 19.92 -13.64
CA THR A 194 -7.00 18.78 -14.47
C THR A 194 -7.04 17.45 -13.71
N LEU A 195 -6.63 17.42 -12.44
CA LEU A 195 -6.61 16.20 -11.62
C LEU A 195 -8.01 15.67 -11.25
N VAL A 196 -9.01 16.56 -11.17
CA VAL A 196 -10.39 16.17 -10.84
C VAL A 196 -11.11 15.67 -12.09
N THR A 197 -10.77 16.17 -13.27
CA THR A 197 -11.43 15.81 -14.54
C THR A 197 -10.94 14.45 -15.05
N ASP A 198 -9.64 14.15 -14.96
CA ASP A 198 -9.08 12.89 -15.44
C ASP A 198 -9.44 11.68 -14.55
N MET A 199 -9.74 11.91 -13.26
CA MET A 199 -10.26 10.84 -12.40
C MET A 199 -11.74 10.52 -12.64
N MET A 200 -12.48 11.37 -13.39
CA MET A 200 -13.90 11.14 -13.68
C MET A 200 -14.15 10.52 -15.06
N ASP A 201 -13.16 10.52 -15.96
CA ASP A 201 -13.30 9.99 -17.32
C ASP A 201 -12.79 8.54 -17.51
N ILE A 202 -12.73 7.75 -16.44
CA ILE A 202 -12.61 6.29 -16.61
C ILE A 202 -13.99 5.77 -17.01
N SER A 203 -14.31 5.89 -18.29
CA SER A 203 -15.45 5.20 -18.92
C SER A 203 -15.10 3.71 -19.04
N PHE A 204 -15.91 2.88 -18.43
CA PHE A 204 -15.89 1.42 -18.60
C PHE A 204 -16.76 1.02 -19.76
#